data_ed18e6c0d54fd771319476b2f257e5ef
#
_entry.id   ed18e6c0d54fd771319476b2f257e5ef
#
_cell.length_a   1.000
_cell.length_b   1.000
_cell.length_c   1.000
_cell.angle_alpha   90.00
_cell.angle_beta   90.00
_cell.angle_gamma   90.00
#
_symmetry.space_group_name_H-M   'P 1'
#
loop_
_entity.id
_entity.type
_entity.pdbx_description
1 polymer ?
#
loop_
_entity_poly.entity_id
_entity_poly.type
_entity_poly.pdbx_seq_one_letter_code
_entity_poly.pdbx_strand_id
1 'polypeptide(L)'
;MDKQIGLQIHIRIINFPSTEAALPEGCENLASTTSPQMFNNFFKALTLLQQLLEEILEECRPNCLVADTAFPWATEVAGRFGIPRLIFHGTSYFAICAFLSKFHHEPYKNTVSDSEYFTVPGLPDHIQMTKLQQPSYFKGVDDEQKKLTDLSVQSEVTSYGVLVNSFNELEPAYSEHYRNVFGRKAWKVGPVSLCNKEIEEKSLRGKAASIDTYECLKWLDSKRPNSVLYISFGSKYRFPDAQLLEIAKGLEAAGQDFIWVIKNEDKQELLEEFEQRIAKDKKGLIIKGWAPQVLI
;
A
#
# COMPACT_ATOMS: atom_id res chain seq x y z
N MET A 1 -22.90 -3.22 -5.12
CA MET A 1 -22.14 -4.19 -5.93
C MET A 1 -22.89 -5.50 -6.15
N ASP A 2 -23.64 -5.99 -5.19
CA ASP A 2 -24.34 -7.30 -5.25
C ASP A 2 -25.43 -7.45 -6.30
N LYS A 3 -26.07 -6.37 -6.71
CA LYS A 3 -27.26 -6.42 -7.60
C LYS A 3 -26.95 -6.65 -9.08
N GLN A 4 -25.71 -6.46 -9.51
CA GLN A 4 -25.37 -6.54 -10.94
C GLN A 4 -24.88 -7.92 -11.41
N ILE A 5 -24.38 -8.78 -10.49
CA ILE A 5 -23.74 -10.04 -10.85
C ILE A 5 -24.56 -11.27 -10.39
N GLY A 6 -25.62 -11.07 -9.59
CA GLY A 6 -26.45 -12.16 -9.04
C GLY A 6 -25.72 -13.06 -8.04
N LEU A 7 -24.52 -12.65 -7.57
CA LEU A 7 -23.76 -13.37 -6.55
C LEU A 7 -24.22 -12.94 -5.15
N GLN A 8 -24.39 -13.91 -4.26
CA GLN A 8 -24.62 -13.63 -2.84
C GLN A 8 -23.27 -13.40 -2.18
N ILE A 9 -23.05 -12.20 -1.65
CA ILE A 9 -21.85 -11.83 -0.89
C ILE A 9 -22.29 -11.62 0.57
N HIS A 10 -21.72 -12.40 1.49
CA HIS A 10 -21.93 -12.24 2.92
C HIS A 10 -20.76 -11.44 3.52
N ILE A 11 -21.08 -10.36 4.25
CA ILE A 11 -20.08 -9.55 4.93
C ILE A 11 -20.11 -9.89 6.41
N ARG A 12 -18.95 -10.28 6.95
CA ARG A 12 -18.73 -10.47 8.38
C ARG A 12 -17.72 -9.41 8.86
N ILE A 13 -18.12 -8.64 9.84
CA ILE A 13 -17.26 -7.61 10.46
C ILE A 13 -16.54 -8.28 11.63
N ILE A 14 -15.21 -8.13 11.65
CA ILE A 14 -14.33 -8.57 12.72
C ILE A 14 -13.74 -7.34 13.38
N ASN A 15 -13.89 -7.21 14.70
CA ASN A 15 -13.29 -6.11 15.43
C ASN A 15 -11.76 -6.26 15.45
N PHE A 16 -11.07 -5.19 15.11
CA PHE A 16 -9.62 -5.19 15.17
C PHE A 16 -9.16 -5.06 16.62
N PRO A 17 -8.26 -5.95 17.10
CA PRO A 17 -7.86 -6.03 18.51
C PRO A 17 -6.82 -4.96 18.87
N SER A 18 -7.17 -3.66 18.73
CA SER A 18 -6.26 -2.54 18.96
C SER A 18 -5.78 -2.50 20.40
N THR A 19 -6.70 -2.57 21.35
CA THR A 19 -6.42 -2.45 22.79
C THR A 19 -5.63 -3.63 23.32
N GLU A 20 -5.92 -4.84 22.87
CA GLU A 20 -5.21 -6.09 23.20
C GLU A 20 -3.76 -6.07 22.70
N ALA A 21 -3.51 -5.33 21.63
CA ALA A 21 -2.18 -5.13 21.08
C ALA A 21 -1.49 -3.86 21.60
N ALA A 22 -2.05 -3.17 22.59
CA ALA A 22 -1.53 -1.91 23.13
C ALA A 22 -1.44 -0.78 22.07
N LEU A 23 -2.44 -0.71 21.19
CA LEU A 23 -2.71 0.40 20.29
C LEU A 23 -3.83 1.30 20.86
N PRO A 24 -3.86 2.58 20.53
CA PRO A 24 -5.00 3.43 20.85
C PRO A 24 -6.31 2.86 20.25
N GLU A 25 -7.42 3.08 20.94
CA GLU A 25 -8.74 2.73 20.41
C GLU A 25 -8.97 3.37 19.03
N GLY A 26 -9.51 2.60 18.09
CA GLY A 26 -9.72 3.04 16.69
C GLY A 26 -8.47 3.07 15.83
N CYS A 27 -7.29 2.66 16.33
CA CYS A 27 -6.08 2.49 15.52
C CYS A 27 -6.15 1.17 14.73
N GLU A 28 -6.97 1.14 13.69
CA GLU A 28 -7.24 -0.02 12.84
C GLU A 28 -6.57 0.05 11.46
N ASN A 29 -5.71 1.05 11.27
CA ASN A 29 -5.03 1.31 10.00
C ASN A 29 -3.55 1.55 10.22
N LEU A 30 -2.70 0.88 9.43
CA LEU A 30 -1.25 1.06 9.51
C LEU A 30 -0.82 2.53 9.30
N ALA A 31 -1.55 3.31 8.52
CA ALA A 31 -1.28 4.74 8.34
C ALA A 31 -1.53 5.58 9.60
N SER A 32 -2.26 5.06 10.59
CA SER A 32 -2.50 5.70 11.88
C SER A 32 -1.37 5.45 12.90
N THR A 33 -0.41 4.58 12.58
CA THR A 33 0.76 4.35 13.44
C THR A 33 1.74 5.52 13.35
N THR A 34 2.11 6.10 14.50
CA THR A 34 2.97 7.30 14.56
C THR A 34 4.36 7.02 15.11
N SER A 35 4.63 5.80 15.59
CA SER A 35 5.92 5.40 16.14
C SER A 35 6.30 3.97 15.71
N PRO A 36 7.58 3.59 15.77
CA PRO A 36 8.03 2.22 15.53
C PRO A 36 7.33 1.21 16.44
N GLN A 37 7.09 1.58 17.72
CA GLN A 37 6.38 0.71 18.66
C GLN A 37 4.93 0.47 18.24
N MET A 38 4.21 1.51 17.81
CA MET A 38 2.84 1.34 17.30
C MET A 38 2.82 0.49 16.02
N PHE A 39 3.83 0.62 15.17
CA PHE A 39 3.97 -0.21 13.99
C PHE A 39 4.08 -1.70 14.37
N ASN A 40 4.96 -2.05 15.32
CA ASN A 40 5.12 -3.42 15.79
C ASN A 40 3.85 -3.94 16.49
N ASN A 41 3.20 -3.10 17.29
CA ASN A 41 1.94 -3.43 17.94
C ASN A 41 0.82 -3.70 16.92
N PHE A 42 0.82 -2.99 15.77
CA PHE A 42 -0.14 -3.23 14.70
C PHE A 42 0.01 -4.63 14.09
N PHE A 43 1.23 -5.09 13.86
CA PHE A 43 1.48 -6.46 13.38
C PHE A 43 1.13 -7.51 14.43
N LYS A 44 1.35 -7.19 15.72
CA LYS A 44 0.86 -8.04 16.82
C LYS A 44 -0.66 -8.16 16.80
N ALA A 45 -1.40 -7.05 16.59
CA ALA A 45 -2.85 -7.08 16.45
C ALA A 45 -3.29 -7.95 15.27
N LEU A 46 -2.61 -7.88 14.12
CA LEU A 46 -2.89 -8.77 12.98
C LEU A 46 -2.73 -10.25 13.36
N THR A 47 -1.75 -10.60 14.20
CA THR A 47 -1.55 -11.98 14.65
C THR A 47 -2.69 -12.45 15.58
N LEU A 48 -3.26 -11.56 16.40
CA LEU A 48 -4.39 -11.89 17.27
C LEU A 48 -5.68 -12.24 16.50
N LEU A 49 -5.78 -11.84 15.23
CA LEU A 49 -6.89 -12.22 14.36
C LEU A 49 -6.88 -13.72 13.96
N GLN A 50 -5.79 -14.43 14.22
CA GLN A 50 -5.63 -15.83 13.84
C GLN A 50 -6.74 -16.70 14.42
N GLN A 51 -7.03 -16.57 15.71
CA GLN A 51 -8.06 -17.37 16.38
C GLN A 51 -9.46 -17.12 15.78
N LEU A 52 -9.79 -15.86 15.52
CA LEU A 52 -11.08 -15.49 14.90
C LEU A 52 -11.21 -16.05 13.48
N LEU A 53 -10.14 -16.06 12.70
CA LEU A 53 -10.16 -16.71 11.40
C LEU A 53 -10.38 -18.22 11.53
N GLU A 54 -9.74 -18.87 12.50
CA GLU A 54 -9.90 -20.31 12.76
C GLU A 54 -11.37 -20.67 13.04
N GLU A 55 -12.03 -19.91 13.91
CA GLU A 55 -13.46 -20.06 14.22
C GLU A 55 -14.34 -19.89 12.97
N ILE A 56 -14.05 -18.87 12.15
CA ILE A 56 -14.79 -18.62 10.90
C ILE A 56 -14.60 -19.76 9.90
N LEU A 57 -13.38 -20.26 9.73
CA LEU A 57 -13.11 -21.37 8.81
C LEU A 57 -13.75 -22.67 9.26
N GLU A 58 -13.82 -22.92 10.58
CA GLU A 58 -14.52 -24.06 11.14
C GLU A 58 -16.03 -24.00 10.88
N GLU A 59 -16.63 -22.83 11.06
CA GLU A 59 -18.07 -22.60 10.83
C GLU A 59 -18.43 -22.66 9.34
N CYS A 60 -17.69 -21.93 8.50
CA CYS A 60 -18.10 -21.70 7.10
C CYS A 60 -17.59 -22.76 6.13
N ARG A 61 -16.49 -23.46 6.44
CA ARG A 61 -15.85 -24.48 5.59
C ARG A 61 -15.77 -24.07 4.10
N PRO A 62 -15.17 -22.91 3.76
CA PRO A 62 -15.12 -22.46 2.39
C PRO A 62 -14.24 -23.35 1.50
N ASN A 63 -14.46 -23.34 0.19
CA ASN A 63 -13.67 -24.11 -0.77
C ASN A 63 -12.24 -23.54 -0.95
N CYS A 64 -12.02 -22.26 -0.68
CA CYS A 64 -10.71 -21.64 -0.61
C CYS A 64 -10.73 -20.39 0.27
N LEU A 65 -9.55 -20.00 0.74
CA LEU A 65 -9.32 -18.77 1.47
C LEU A 65 -8.47 -17.83 0.59
N VAL A 66 -8.93 -16.59 0.38
CA VAL A 66 -8.09 -15.52 -0.19
C VAL A 66 -7.72 -14.56 0.93
N ALA A 67 -6.43 -14.39 1.20
CA ALA A 67 -5.96 -13.48 2.25
C ALA A 67 -4.70 -12.74 1.80
N ASP A 68 -4.56 -11.49 2.28
CA ASP A 68 -3.38 -10.65 2.02
C ASP A 68 -2.08 -11.27 2.54
N THR A 69 -0.96 -10.84 1.99
CA THR A 69 0.39 -11.28 2.41
C THR A 69 0.72 -10.89 3.86
N ALA A 70 0.03 -9.89 4.40
CA ALA A 70 0.18 -9.45 5.80
C ALA A 70 -0.30 -10.49 6.84
N PHE A 71 -0.97 -11.57 6.39
CA PHE A 71 -1.44 -12.67 7.23
C PHE A 71 -0.68 -13.97 6.96
N PRO A 72 0.63 -14.07 7.25
CA PRO A 72 1.43 -15.27 6.92
C PRO A 72 0.90 -16.54 7.59
N TRP A 73 0.37 -16.43 8.79
CA TRP A 73 -0.22 -17.52 9.57
C TRP A 73 -1.50 -18.10 8.92
N ALA A 74 -2.16 -17.38 8.02
CA ALA A 74 -3.40 -17.84 7.39
C ALA A 74 -3.22 -19.08 6.50
N THR A 75 -2.01 -19.33 5.97
CA THR A 75 -1.72 -20.56 5.22
C THR A 75 -1.79 -21.80 6.13
N GLU A 76 -1.18 -21.72 7.31
CA GLU A 76 -1.20 -22.80 8.28
C GLU A 76 -2.62 -23.06 8.81
N VAL A 77 -3.32 -21.98 9.20
CA VAL A 77 -4.69 -22.08 9.70
C VAL A 77 -5.62 -22.73 8.66
N ALA A 78 -5.61 -22.26 7.42
CA ALA A 78 -6.43 -22.87 6.36
C ALA A 78 -6.06 -24.34 6.11
N GLY A 79 -4.75 -24.65 6.16
CA GLY A 79 -4.23 -26.01 5.98
C GLY A 79 -4.76 -27.01 7.03
N ARG A 80 -4.98 -26.59 8.29
CA ARG A 80 -5.57 -27.43 9.34
C ARG A 80 -6.98 -27.92 8.99
N PHE A 81 -7.70 -27.15 8.19
CA PHE A 81 -9.05 -27.49 7.71
C PHE A 81 -9.07 -28.11 6.30
N GLY A 82 -7.89 -28.31 5.68
CA GLY A 82 -7.78 -28.77 4.30
C GLY A 82 -8.24 -27.74 3.26
N ILE A 83 -8.28 -26.46 3.63
CA ILE A 83 -8.73 -25.37 2.79
C ILE A 83 -7.52 -24.74 2.06
N PRO A 84 -7.47 -24.74 0.71
CA PRO A 84 -6.39 -24.09 -0.01
C PRO A 84 -6.41 -22.58 0.20
N ARG A 85 -5.23 -21.99 0.49
CA ARG A 85 -5.08 -20.53 0.56
C ARG A 85 -4.52 -19.99 -0.73
N LEU A 86 -5.11 -18.92 -1.24
CA LEU A 86 -4.58 -18.03 -2.25
C LEU A 86 -4.11 -16.72 -1.58
N ILE A 87 -2.88 -16.34 -1.82
CA ILE A 87 -2.34 -15.07 -1.31
C ILE A 87 -2.69 -13.95 -2.29
N PHE A 88 -3.22 -12.85 -1.79
CA PHE A 88 -3.43 -11.65 -2.59
C PHE A 88 -2.26 -10.69 -2.44
N HIS A 89 -1.60 -10.38 -3.57
CA HIS A 89 -0.60 -9.33 -3.66
C HIS A 89 -1.21 -8.08 -4.29
N GLY A 90 -1.30 -7.02 -3.50
CA GLY A 90 -1.71 -5.69 -3.99
C GLY A 90 -0.66 -4.99 -4.86
N THR A 91 0.56 -5.55 -4.93
CA THR A 91 1.71 -5.04 -5.69
C THR A 91 1.89 -5.76 -7.03
N SER A 92 2.80 -5.24 -7.88
CA SER A 92 3.13 -5.81 -9.19
C SER A 92 4.06 -7.03 -9.11
N TYR A 93 4.11 -7.83 -10.17
CA TYR A 93 5.10 -8.92 -10.30
C TYR A 93 6.53 -8.41 -10.25
N PHE A 94 6.83 -7.24 -10.83
CA PHE A 94 8.13 -6.59 -10.72
C PHE A 94 8.54 -6.42 -9.26
N ALA A 95 7.65 -5.85 -8.44
CA ALA A 95 7.93 -5.61 -7.02
C ALA A 95 8.17 -6.92 -6.26
N ILE A 96 7.36 -7.95 -6.52
CA ILE A 96 7.49 -9.27 -5.88
C ILE A 96 8.80 -9.94 -6.30
N CYS A 97 9.12 -9.98 -7.60
CA CYS A 97 10.35 -10.59 -8.10
C CYS A 97 11.59 -9.87 -7.56
N ALA A 98 11.60 -8.54 -7.56
CA ALA A 98 12.70 -7.76 -7.01
C ALA A 98 12.87 -7.98 -5.50
N PHE A 99 11.75 -8.09 -4.76
CA PHE A 99 11.79 -8.41 -3.34
C PHE A 99 12.36 -9.81 -3.09
N LEU A 100 11.84 -10.85 -3.75
CA LEU A 100 12.28 -12.24 -3.58
C LEU A 100 13.74 -12.42 -4.00
N SER A 101 14.16 -11.81 -5.10
CA SER A 101 15.57 -11.86 -5.53
C SER A 101 16.50 -11.25 -4.48
N LYS A 102 16.17 -10.08 -3.95
CA LYS A 102 16.96 -9.45 -2.87
C LYS A 102 16.94 -10.28 -1.59
N PHE A 103 15.81 -10.89 -1.27
CA PHE A 103 15.65 -11.73 -0.10
C PHE A 103 16.55 -12.99 -0.18
N HIS A 104 16.61 -13.64 -1.34
CA HIS A 104 17.41 -14.87 -1.52
C HIS A 104 18.90 -14.63 -1.71
N HIS A 105 19.26 -13.55 -2.40
CA HIS A 105 20.67 -13.30 -2.78
C HIS A 105 21.37 -12.28 -1.90
N GLU A 106 20.64 -11.46 -1.15
CA GLU A 106 21.17 -10.43 -0.25
C GLU A 106 22.29 -9.55 -0.86
N PRO A 107 22.17 -9.08 -2.13
CA PRO A 107 23.27 -8.43 -2.87
C PRO A 107 23.79 -7.17 -2.18
N TYR A 108 22.97 -6.51 -1.38
CA TYR A 108 23.32 -5.33 -0.59
C TYR A 108 24.39 -5.58 0.49
N LYS A 109 24.61 -6.84 0.90
CA LYS A 109 25.67 -7.19 1.88
C LYS A 109 27.08 -7.00 1.34
N ASN A 110 27.24 -7.03 0.01
CA ASN A 110 28.55 -6.92 -0.65
C ASN A 110 28.97 -5.47 -0.93
N THR A 111 28.13 -4.47 -0.63
CA THR A 111 28.46 -3.06 -0.85
C THR A 111 29.22 -2.47 0.35
N VAL A 112 30.20 -1.59 0.07
CA VAL A 112 31.07 -0.96 1.07
C VAL A 112 30.37 0.24 1.72
N SER A 113 29.55 0.99 0.96
CA SER A 113 28.83 2.15 1.48
C SER A 113 27.33 2.05 1.20
N ASP A 114 26.54 2.84 1.93
CA ASP A 114 25.08 2.86 1.77
C ASP A 114 24.61 3.47 0.46
N SER A 115 25.43 4.30 -0.17
CA SER A 115 25.18 4.94 -1.47
C SER A 115 25.72 4.16 -2.67
N GLU A 116 26.51 3.10 -2.44
CA GLU A 116 27.02 2.25 -3.50
C GLU A 116 25.89 1.46 -4.15
N TYR A 117 25.94 1.40 -5.49
CA TYR A 117 24.97 0.62 -6.26
C TYR A 117 25.27 -0.86 -6.23
N PHE A 118 24.25 -1.66 -6.05
CA PHE A 118 24.26 -3.10 -6.30
C PHE A 118 23.21 -3.46 -7.34
N THR A 119 23.49 -4.47 -8.14
CA THR A 119 22.52 -5.03 -9.08
C THR A 119 21.65 -6.06 -8.38
N VAL A 120 20.33 -5.98 -8.57
CA VAL A 120 19.40 -7.04 -8.13
C VAL A 120 19.52 -8.22 -9.09
N PRO A 121 20.02 -9.39 -8.64
CA PRO A 121 20.38 -10.46 -9.55
C PRO A 121 19.16 -11.21 -10.12
N GLY A 122 19.35 -11.81 -11.29
CA GLY A 122 18.42 -12.76 -11.88
C GLY A 122 17.09 -12.18 -12.38
N LEU A 123 16.89 -10.85 -12.38
CA LEU A 123 15.69 -10.22 -12.92
C LEU A 123 15.73 -10.14 -14.46
N PRO A 124 14.56 -10.05 -15.13
CA PRO A 124 14.51 -9.82 -16.57
C PRO A 124 15.25 -8.56 -17.03
N ASP A 125 15.21 -7.49 -16.20
CA ASP A 125 15.87 -6.22 -16.47
C ASP A 125 17.07 -6.00 -15.55
N HIS A 126 18.00 -5.14 -15.98
CA HIS A 126 19.15 -4.74 -15.18
C HIS A 126 18.75 -3.65 -14.16
N ILE A 127 18.38 -4.07 -12.96
CA ILE A 127 17.91 -3.19 -11.88
C ILE A 127 19.05 -2.94 -10.89
N GLN A 128 19.37 -1.67 -10.67
CA GLN A 128 20.35 -1.22 -9.67
C GLN A 128 19.67 -0.48 -8.53
N MET A 129 20.14 -0.73 -7.32
CA MET A 129 19.65 -0.08 -6.09
C MET A 129 20.80 0.23 -5.16
N THR A 130 20.56 1.10 -4.17
CA THR A 130 21.48 1.36 -3.04
C THR A 130 20.89 0.85 -1.74
N LYS A 131 21.72 0.70 -0.69
CA LYS A 131 21.22 0.39 0.66
C LYS A 131 20.26 1.44 1.20
N LEU A 132 20.42 2.72 0.83
CA LEU A 132 19.51 3.81 1.24
C LEU A 132 18.07 3.58 0.76
N GLN A 133 17.89 2.92 -0.37
CA GLN A 133 16.58 2.60 -0.94
C GLN A 133 15.95 1.33 -0.34
N GLN A 134 16.65 0.65 0.58
CA GLN A 134 16.14 -0.57 1.21
C GLN A 134 15.31 -0.26 2.47
N PRO A 135 14.24 -1.01 2.72
CA PRO A 135 13.55 -1.01 4.02
C PRO A 135 14.52 -1.39 5.17
N SER A 136 14.20 -0.95 6.39
CA SER A 136 15.02 -1.15 7.58
C SER A 136 15.34 -2.62 7.90
N TYR A 137 14.39 -3.51 7.64
CA TYR A 137 14.59 -4.94 7.90
C TYR A 137 15.65 -5.60 7.01
N PHE A 138 15.91 -5.08 5.80
CA PHE A 138 17.06 -5.51 5.00
C PHE A 138 18.40 -4.97 5.53
N LYS A 139 18.36 -3.94 6.35
CA LYS A 139 19.57 -3.34 6.97
C LYS A 139 19.97 -4.03 8.27
N GLY A 140 19.22 -5.04 8.72
CA GLY A 140 19.47 -5.74 9.98
C GLY A 140 19.15 -4.91 11.24
N VAL A 141 18.32 -3.88 11.10
CA VAL A 141 17.97 -2.96 12.20
C VAL A 141 16.72 -3.40 12.96
N ASP A 142 15.92 -4.31 12.37
CA ASP A 142 14.63 -4.74 12.95
C ASP A 142 14.41 -6.25 12.79
N ASP A 143 14.73 -6.98 13.87
CA ASP A 143 14.61 -8.44 13.90
C ASP A 143 13.15 -8.92 13.87
N GLU A 144 12.20 -8.14 14.39
CA GLU A 144 10.78 -8.53 14.35
C GLU A 144 10.22 -8.42 12.93
N GLN A 145 10.53 -7.33 12.23
CA GLN A 145 10.14 -7.19 10.83
C GLN A 145 10.80 -8.25 9.94
N LYS A 146 12.05 -8.62 10.24
CA LYS A 146 12.72 -9.70 9.53
C LYS A 146 12.00 -11.02 9.72
N LYS A 147 11.62 -11.39 10.94
CA LYS A 147 10.84 -12.60 11.22
C LYS A 147 9.50 -12.63 10.49
N LEU A 148 8.79 -11.52 10.47
CA LEU A 148 7.53 -11.41 9.72
C LEU A 148 7.74 -11.59 8.22
N THR A 149 8.83 -11.04 7.69
CA THR A 149 9.20 -11.19 6.29
C THR A 149 9.52 -12.65 5.95
N ASP A 150 10.31 -13.32 6.78
CA ASP A 150 10.66 -14.73 6.65
C ASP A 150 9.39 -15.60 6.65
N LEU A 151 8.47 -15.35 7.58
CA LEU A 151 7.18 -16.03 7.67
C LEU A 151 6.30 -15.78 6.44
N SER A 152 6.28 -14.54 5.93
CA SER A 152 5.51 -14.20 4.73
C SER A 152 6.03 -14.94 3.50
N VAL A 153 7.34 -14.97 3.28
CA VAL A 153 7.97 -15.73 2.19
C VAL A 153 7.68 -17.23 2.36
N GLN A 154 7.84 -17.78 3.56
CA GLN A 154 7.56 -19.19 3.83
C GLN A 154 6.09 -19.54 3.59
N SER A 155 5.17 -18.70 4.04
CA SER A 155 3.73 -18.92 3.86
C SER A 155 3.33 -18.90 2.39
N GLU A 156 4.02 -18.11 1.56
CA GLU A 156 3.81 -18.08 0.12
C GLU A 156 4.28 -19.39 -0.54
N VAL A 157 5.42 -19.95 -0.11
CA VAL A 157 5.90 -21.26 -0.59
C VAL A 157 4.90 -22.37 -0.38
N THR A 158 4.25 -22.36 0.79
CA THR A 158 3.32 -23.41 1.23
C THR A 158 1.86 -23.15 0.85
N SER A 159 1.55 -21.97 0.31
CA SER A 159 0.21 -21.64 -0.18
C SER A 159 -0.14 -22.40 -1.46
N TYR A 160 -1.43 -22.44 -1.81
CA TYR A 160 -1.87 -23.02 -3.08
C TYR A 160 -1.38 -22.22 -4.30
N GLY A 161 -1.25 -20.89 -4.15
CA GLY A 161 -0.77 -19.98 -5.17
C GLY A 161 -1.07 -18.52 -4.83
N VAL A 162 -0.83 -17.63 -5.78
CA VAL A 162 -0.97 -16.18 -5.58
C VAL A 162 -1.89 -15.54 -6.61
N LEU A 163 -2.64 -14.54 -6.17
CA LEU A 163 -3.40 -13.60 -6.99
C LEU A 163 -2.67 -12.27 -6.98
N VAL A 164 -2.29 -11.76 -8.14
CA VAL A 164 -1.51 -10.52 -8.24
C VAL A 164 -2.34 -9.42 -8.90
N ASN A 165 -2.38 -8.25 -8.27
CA ASN A 165 -3.06 -7.06 -8.81
C ASN A 165 -2.27 -6.46 -9.98
N SER A 166 -2.19 -7.21 -11.05
CA SER A 166 -1.48 -6.85 -12.28
C SER A 166 -2.19 -7.46 -13.50
N PHE A 167 -1.76 -7.10 -14.70
CA PHE A 167 -2.28 -7.60 -15.96
C PHE A 167 -1.14 -7.87 -16.95
N ASN A 168 -1.44 -8.63 -17.99
CA ASN A 168 -0.40 -9.20 -18.85
C ASN A 168 0.39 -8.13 -19.62
N GLU A 169 -0.28 -7.11 -20.11
CA GLU A 169 0.27 -6.07 -20.97
C GLU A 169 1.23 -5.15 -20.19
N LEU A 170 1.09 -5.08 -18.86
CA LEU A 170 1.93 -4.23 -18.02
C LEU A 170 3.32 -4.83 -17.81
N GLU A 171 3.39 -6.12 -17.47
CA GLU A 171 4.66 -6.75 -17.04
C GLU A 171 4.73 -8.25 -17.40
N PRO A 172 4.65 -8.60 -18.69
CA PRO A 172 4.61 -10.00 -19.13
C PRO A 172 5.86 -10.77 -18.71
N ALA A 173 7.05 -10.18 -18.88
CA ALA A 173 8.32 -10.79 -18.54
C ALA A 173 8.43 -11.14 -17.04
N TYR A 174 7.97 -10.24 -16.16
CA TYR A 174 8.01 -10.47 -14.71
C TYR A 174 7.00 -11.53 -14.26
N SER A 175 5.84 -11.59 -14.89
CA SER A 175 4.86 -12.65 -14.59
C SER A 175 5.33 -14.04 -15.01
N GLU A 176 6.06 -14.14 -16.12
CA GLU A 176 6.70 -15.37 -16.56
C GLU A 176 7.87 -15.74 -15.66
N HIS A 177 8.74 -14.77 -15.33
CA HIS A 177 9.84 -14.94 -14.40
C HIS A 177 9.37 -15.47 -13.06
N TYR A 178 8.32 -14.89 -12.48
CA TYR A 178 7.76 -15.33 -11.21
C TYR A 178 7.32 -16.79 -11.25
N ARG A 179 6.64 -17.22 -12.31
CA ARG A 179 6.20 -18.62 -12.46
C ARG A 179 7.33 -19.59 -12.74
N ASN A 180 8.28 -19.21 -13.62
CA ASN A 180 9.31 -20.12 -14.11
C ASN A 180 10.51 -20.22 -13.16
N VAL A 181 10.92 -19.10 -12.55
CA VAL A 181 12.10 -19.03 -11.67
C VAL A 181 11.73 -19.36 -10.22
N PHE A 182 10.63 -18.78 -9.71
CA PHE A 182 10.20 -19.07 -8.34
C PHE A 182 9.27 -20.29 -8.24
N GLY A 183 8.85 -20.87 -9.37
CA GLY A 183 8.06 -22.10 -9.40
C GLY A 183 6.65 -21.97 -8.83
N ARG A 184 6.06 -20.75 -8.82
CA ARG A 184 4.81 -20.47 -8.14
C ARG A 184 3.61 -20.46 -9.07
N LYS A 185 2.48 -21.02 -8.62
CA LYS A 185 1.20 -20.81 -9.29
C LYS A 185 0.76 -19.37 -9.06
N ALA A 186 0.51 -18.63 -10.15
CA ALA A 186 0.14 -17.23 -10.06
C ALA A 186 -0.88 -16.85 -11.12
N TRP A 187 -1.86 -16.03 -10.71
CA TRP A 187 -2.90 -15.48 -11.57
C TRP A 187 -2.93 -13.96 -11.48
N LYS A 188 -3.11 -13.34 -12.63
CA LYS A 188 -3.31 -11.90 -12.76
C LYS A 188 -4.80 -11.59 -12.60
N VAL A 189 -5.13 -10.74 -11.65
CA VAL A 189 -6.54 -10.38 -11.34
C VAL A 189 -6.78 -8.86 -11.40
N GLY A 190 -5.78 -8.12 -11.86
CA GLY A 190 -5.81 -6.66 -11.89
C GLY A 190 -6.04 -6.06 -13.27
N PRO A 191 -6.05 -4.71 -13.31
CA PRO A 191 -6.06 -3.87 -12.11
C PRO A 191 -7.43 -3.89 -11.44
N VAL A 192 -7.48 -4.29 -10.16
CA VAL A 192 -8.74 -4.38 -9.39
C VAL A 192 -9.41 -3.00 -9.21
N SER A 193 -8.66 -1.94 -9.45
CA SER A 193 -9.20 -0.58 -9.45
C SER A 193 -10.26 -0.33 -10.52
N LEU A 194 -10.29 -1.10 -11.60
CA LEU A 194 -11.27 -0.97 -12.68
C LEU A 194 -12.63 -1.63 -12.37
N CYS A 195 -12.79 -2.28 -11.22
CA CYS A 195 -14.06 -2.87 -10.82
C CYS A 195 -15.15 -1.79 -10.56
N ASN A 196 -14.75 -0.60 -10.11
CA ASN A 196 -15.66 0.54 -9.92
C ASN A 196 -15.70 1.36 -11.22
N LYS A 197 -16.82 1.34 -11.91
CA LYS A 197 -16.99 2.04 -13.18
C LYS A 197 -17.72 3.37 -13.00
N GLU A 198 -18.73 3.39 -12.14
CA GLU A 198 -19.58 4.56 -11.92
C GLU A 198 -18.90 5.60 -11.02
N ILE A 199 -19.25 6.87 -11.20
CA ILE A 199 -18.68 7.99 -10.44
C ILE A 199 -19.01 7.84 -8.94
N GLU A 200 -20.22 7.41 -8.61
CA GLU A 200 -20.65 7.18 -7.24
C GLU A 200 -19.81 6.09 -6.56
N GLU A 201 -19.51 5.01 -7.25
CA GLU A 201 -18.64 3.94 -6.75
C GLU A 201 -17.19 4.42 -6.55
N LYS A 202 -16.70 5.25 -7.48
CA LYS A 202 -15.37 5.85 -7.39
C LYS A 202 -15.24 6.82 -6.22
N SER A 203 -16.29 7.58 -5.93
CA SER A 203 -16.32 8.53 -4.82
C SER A 203 -16.24 7.87 -3.46
N LEU A 204 -16.69 6.61 -3.34
CA LEU A 204 -16.70 5.83 -2.09
C LEU A 204 -15.35 5.13 -1.82
N ARG A 205 -14.35 5.29 -2.69
CA ARG A 205 -13.05 4.64 -2.52
C ARG A 205 -12.22 5.28 -1.42
N GLY A 206 -11.72 4.45 -0.52
CA GLY A 206 -10.83 4.86 0.55
C GLY A 206 -11.56 5.48 1.73
N LYS A 207 -11.01 6.58 2.25
CA LYS A 207 -11.61 7.33 3.36
C LYS A 207 -12.55 8.43 2.84
N ALA A 208 -13.37 8.97 3.71
CA ALA A 208 -14.12 10.18 3.41
C ALA A 208 -13.15 11.31 3.02
N ALA A 209 -13.48 12.04 1.97
CA ALA A 209 -12.68 13.17 1.52
C ALA A 209 -12.61 14.25 2.60
N SER A 210 -11.43 14.84 2.79
CA SER A 210 -11.18 15.94 3.74
C SER A 210 -11.50 17.32 3.16
N ILE A 211 -12.05 17.34 1.95
CA ILE A 211 -12.54 18.53 1.25
C ILE A 211 -13.90 18.20 0.66
N ASP A 212 -14.76 19.21 0.54
CA ASP A 212 -15.99 19.05 -0.22
C ASP A 212 -15.65 18.69 -1.67
N THR A 213 -16.15 17.54 -2.13
CA THR A 213 -15.84 17.01 -3.46
C THR A 213 -16.32 17.94 -4.57
N TYR A 214 -17.50 18.57 -4.39
CA TYR A 214 -18.03 19.49 -5.39
C TYR A 214 -17.15 20.74 -5.50
N GLU A 215 -16.73 21.34 -4.40
CA GLU A 215 -15.86 22.52 -4.41
C GLU A 215 -14.47 22.20 -5.00
N CYS A 216 -13.94 21.00 -4.73
CA CYS A 216 -12.69 20.52 -5.33
C CYS A 216 -12.79 20.42 -6.86
N LEU A 217 -13.84 19.75 -7.35
CA LEU A 217 -14.06 19.59 -8.79
C LEU A 217 -14.36 20.93 -9.47
N LYS A 218 -15.17 21.80 -8.86
CA LYS A 218 -15.45 23.15 -9.35
C LYS A 218 -14.19 24.00 -9.48
N TRP A 219 -13.27 23.90 -8.51
CA TRP A 219 -11.96 24.57 -8.62
C TRP A 219 -11.17 23.99 -9.81
N LEU A 220 -11.14 22.69 -9.98
CA LEU A 220 -10.46 22.01 -11.08
C LEU A 220 -11.08 22.40 -12.44
N ASP A 221 -12.40 22.42 -12.56
CA ASP A 221 -13.11 22.83 -13.78
C ASP A 221 -12.88 24.30 -14.16
N SER A 222 -12.47 25.14 -13.21
CA SER A 222 -12.08 26.52 -13.47
C SER A 222 -10.72 26.66 -14.18
N LYS A 223 -9.98 25.54 -14.32
CA LYS A 223 -8.64 25.50 -14.92
C LYS A 223 -8.69 25.00 -16.36
N ARG A 224 -7.63 25.26 -17.10
CA ARG A 224 -7.51 24.73 -18.47
C ARG A 224 -7.24 23.23 -18.43
N PRO A 225 -7.71 22.46 -19.40
CA PRO A 225 -7.38 21.04 -19.50
C PRO A 225 -5.86 20.81 -19.47
N ASN A 226 -5.41 19.77 -18.74
CA ASN A 226 -3.99 19.37 -18.62
C ASN A 226 -3.08 20.47 -18.05
N SER A 227 -3.60 21.39 -17.22
CA SER A 227 -2.82 22.51 -16.68
C SER A 227 -2.60 22.44 -15.16
N VAL A 228 -3.12 21.44 -14.48
CA VAL A 228 -3.03 21.29 -13.02
C VAL A 228 -2.11 20.12 -12.66
N LEU A 229 -1.13 20.39 -11.80
CA LEU A 229 -0.27 19.37 -11.24
C LEU A 229 -0.91 18.77 -9.98
N TYR A 230 -1.22 17.47 -9.98
CA TYR A 230 -1.68 16.75 -8.80
C TYR A 230 -0.50 16.15 -8.04
N ILE A 231 -0.37 16.47 -6.76
CA ILE A 231 0.74 16.04 -5.90
C ILE A 231 0.19 15.30 -4.69
N SER A 232 0.51 14.01 -4.59
CA SER A 232 0.18 13.17 -3.45
C SER A 232 1.28 12.14 -3.23
N PHE A 233 1.77 12.05 -2.00
CA PHE A 233 2.82 11.10 -1.61
C PHE A 233 2.27 9.87 -0.86
N GLY A 234 0.96 9.68 -0.93
CA GLY A 234 0.26 8.56 -0.32
C GLY A 234 0.06 8.69 1.20
N SER A 235 -0.57 7.68 1.78
CA SER A 235 -1.03 7.73 3.18
C SER A 235 0.05 7.37 4.22
N LYS A 236 1.13 6.71 3.82
CA LYS A 236 2.18 6.22 4.75
C LYS A 236 3.34 7.17 4.95
N TYR A 237 3.79 7.82 3.87
CA TYR A 237 5.01 8.62 3.93
C TYR A 237 4.79 9.93 4.68
N ARG A 238 5.77 10.31 5.51
CA ARG A 238 5.80 11.58 6.25
C ARG A 238 7.07 12.31 5.85
N PHE A 239 6.92 13.57 5.45
CA PHE A 239 8.06 14.42 5.18
C PHE A 239 8.50 15.17 6.43
N PRO A 240 9.81 15.39 6.61
CA PRO A 240 10.29 16.40 7.54
C PRO A 240 9.77 17.81 7.15
N ASP A 241 9.56 18.66 8.15
CA ASP A 241 9.04 20.02 7.96
C ASP A 241 9.86 20.81 6.92
N ALA A 242 11.20 20.69 6.96
CA ALA A 242 12.08 21.34 6.00
C ALA A 242 11.80 20.90 4.55
N GLN A 243 11.48 19.63 4.33
CA GLN A 243 11.15 19.11 3.00
C GLN A 243 9.80 19.64 2.51
N LEU A 244 8.81 19.75 3.40
CA LEU A 244 7.50 20.34 3.05
C LEU A 244 7.65 21.81 2.62
N LEU A 245 8.49 22.58 3.33
CA LEU A 245 8.79 23.96 2.96
C LEU A 245 9.49 24.08 1.60
N GLU A 246 10.44 23.20 1.30
CA GLU A 246 11.11 23.19 -0.01
C GLU A 246 10.17 22.82 -1.14
N ILE A 247 9.23 21.87 -0.91
CA ILE A 247 8.18 21.55 -1.87
C ILE A 247 7.29 22.79 -2.11
N ALA A 248 6.84 23.45 -1.02
CA ALA A 248 6.01 24.65 -1.12
C ALA A 248 6.68 25.77 -1.93
N LYS A 249 7.96 26.06 -1.64
CA LYS A 249 8.76 27.05 -2.40
C LYS A 249 8.91 26.66 -3.87
N GLY A 250 9.14 25.38 -4.14
CA GLY A 250 9.26 24.88 -5.51
C GLY A 250 7.95 25.05 -6.29
N LEU A 251 6.80 24.76 -5.67
CA LEU A 251 5.48 24.95 -6.28
C LEU A 251 5.17 26.42 -6.56
N GLU A 252 5.48 27.30 -5.61
CA GLU A 252 5.32 28.75 -5.78
C GLU A 252 6.20 29.27 -6.92
N ALA A 253 7.47 28.87 -6.95
CA ALA A 253 8.42 29.28 -7.99
C ALA A 253 8.05 28.75 -9.39
N ALA A 254 7.48 27.54 -9.46
CA ALA A 254 7.04 26.97 -10.74
C ALA A 254 5.87 27.74 -11.37
N GLY A 255 5.08 28.45 -10.58
CA GLY A 255 3.95 29.26 -11.04
C GLY A 255 2.84 28.46 -11.74
N GLN A 256 2.87 27.13 -11.64
CA GLN A 256 1.90 26.20 -12.22
C GLN A 256 0.70 26.06 -11.28
N ASP A 257 -0.49 25.86 -11.84
CA ASP A 257 -1.65 25.47 -11.03
C ASP A 257 -1.44 24.07 -10.44
N PHE A 258 -1.82 23.85 -9.17
CA PHE A 258 -1.60 22.55 -8.51
C PHE A 258 -2.66 22.22 -7.48
N ILE A 259 -2.84 20.90 -7.25
CA ILE A 259 -3.51 20.34 -6.07
C ILE A 259 -2.44 19.58 -5.28
N TRP A 260 -2.25 19.95 -4.01
CA TRP A 260 -1.30 19.29 -3.14
C TRP A 260 -1.98 18.67 -1.93
N VAL A 261 -1.87 17.36 -1.80
CA VAL A 261 -2.42 16.59 -0.69
C VAL A 261 -1.35 16.41 0.38
N ILE A 262 -1.61 16.95 1.58
CA ILE A 262 -0.77 16.85 2.76
C ILE A 262 -1.52 16.14 3.89
N LYS A 263 -0.80 15.62 4.89
CA LYS A 263 -1.44 14.99 6.05
C LYS A 263 -1.95 16.05 7.03
N ASN A 264 -3.03 15.72 7.77
CA ASN A 264 -3.56 16.59 8.83
C ASN A 264 -2.56 16.87 9.96
N GLU A 265 -1.62 15.95 10.16
CA GLU A 265 -0.63 15.99 11.24
C GLU A 265 0.65 16.76 10.86
N ASP A 266 0.79 17.13 9.59
CA ASP A 266 1.90 17.96 9.14
C ASP A 266 1.72 19.36 9.76
N LYS A 267 2.81 19.95 10.28
CA LYS A 267 2.76 21.24 10.99
C LYS A 267 2.17 22.33 10.11
N GLN A 268 0.92 22.63 10.34
CA GLN A 268 0.11 23.57 9.55
C GLN A 268 0.65 25.00 9.62
N GLU A 269 1.18 25.38 10.79
CA GLU A 269 1.75 26.72 11.03
C GLU A 269 2.84 27.11 10.04
N LEU A 270 3.66 26.13 9.60
CA LEU A 270 4.75 26.38 8.65
C LEU A 270 4.25 26.67 7.21
N LEU A 271 3.05 26.24 6.88
CA LEU A 271 2.49 26.38 5.54
C LEU A 271 1.40 27.48 5.46
N GLU A 272 0.99 28.07 6.58
CA GLU A 272 -0.10 29.05 6.62
C GLU A 272 0.14 30.25 5.70
N GLU A 273 1.31 30.86 5.75
CA GLU A 273 1.64 31.98 4.89
C GLU A 273 1.66 31.58 3.40
N PHE A 274 2.16 30.40 3.09
CA PHE A 274 2.12 29.87 1.74
C PHE A 274 0.68 29.63 1.28
N GLU A 275 -0.15 29.00 2.10
CA GLU A 275 -1.56 28.77 1.81
C GLU A 275 -2.32 30.07 1.53
N GLN A 276 -2.07 31.12 2.32
CA GLN A 276 -2.68 32.44 2.11
C GLN A 276 -2.28 33.06 0.77
N ARG A 277 -0.99 32.95 0.39
CA ARG A 277 -0.50 33.48 -0.90
C ARG A 277 -1.12 32.75 -2.08
N ILE A 278 -1.09 31.40 -2.08
CA ILE A 278 -1.64 30.62 -3.20
C ILE A 278 -3.17 30.74 -3.31
N ALA A 279 -3.88 30.88 -2.18
CA ALA A 279 -5.32 31.10 -2.19
C ALA A 279 -5.69 32.45 -2.82
N LYS A 280 -4.92 33.52 -2.52
CA LYS A 280 -5.10 34.85 -3.12
C LYS A 280 -4.92 34.80 -4.63
N ASP A 281 -3.92 34.08 -5.11
CA ASP A 281 -3.58 33.97 -6.54
C ASP A 281 -4.42 32.90 -7.25
N LYS A 282 -5.23 32.13 -6.52
CA LYS A 282 -6.04 30.98 -7.00
C LYS A 282 -5.21 29.94 -7.76
N LYS A 283 -3.91 29.83 -7.47
CA LYS A 283 -2.96 28.96 -8.14
C LYS A 283 -2.89 27.57 -7.55
N GLY A 284 -3.21 27.41 -6.27
CA GLY A 284 -3.09 26.13 -5.58
C GLY A 284 -4.32 25.79 -4.75
N LEU A 285 -4.57 24.50 -4.64
CA LEU A 285 -5.54 23.91 -3.72
C LEU A 285 -4.79 22.93 -2.82
N ILE A 286 -4.77 23.19 -1.50
CA ILE A 286 -4.19 22.28 -0.52
C ILE A 286 -5.30 21.47 0.12
N ILE A 287 -5.16 20.14 0.09
CA ILE A 287 -6.10 19.22 0.73
C ILE A 287 -5.40 18.59 1.93
N LYS A 288 -5.86 18.91 3.14
CA LYS A 288 -5.33 18.39 4.40
C LYS A 288 -6.04 17.09 4.76
N GLY A 289 -5.41 15.96 4.45
CA GLY A 289 -5.96 14.64 4.76
C GLY A 289 -6.20 13.76 3.54
N TRP A 290 -7.45 13.39 3.27
CA TRP A 290 -7.81 12.49 2.18
C TRP A 290 -8.42 13.25 1.00
N ALA A 291 -7.85 13.08 -0.18
CA ALA A 291 -8.37 13.66 -1.41
C ALA A 291 -9.26 12.67 -2.18
N PRO A 292 -10.28 13.14 -2.91
CA PRO A 292 -11.09 12.30 -3.81
C PRO A 292 -10.29 12.01 -5.11
N GLN A 293 -9.13 11.37 -4.97
CA GLN A 293 -8.10 11.21 -6.01
C GLN A 293 -8.62 10.60 -7.30
N VAL A 294 -9.62 9.71 -7.23
CA VAL A 294 -10.15 9.00 -8.41
C VAL A 294 -11.08 9.90 -9.24
N LEU A 295 -11.52 11.02 -8.67
CA LEU A 295 -12.39 12.00 -9.31
C LEU A 295 -11.61 13.21 -9.86
N ILE A 296 -10.41 13.47 -9.31
CA ILE A 296 -9.45 14.50 -9.77
C ILE A 296 -8.73 14.02 -11.03
#